data_ac9e6342842bfe6be5dcc162001abeaf
#
_entry.id   ac9e6342842bfe6be5dcc162001abeaf
#
_cell.length_a   1.000
_cell.length_b   1.000
_cell.length_c   1.000
_cell.angle_alpha   90.00
_cell.angle_beta   90.00
_cell.angle_gamma   90.00
#
_symmetry.space_group_name_H-M   'P 1'
#
loop_
_entity.id
_entity.type
_entity.pdbx_description
1 polymer ?
#
loop_
_entity_poly.entity_id
_entity_poly.type
_entity_poly.pdbx_seq_one_letter_code
_entity_poly.pdbx_strand_id
1 'polypeptide(L)'
;TSLCDTLLSMSEDKDEEISHGLQTISTTGKGLLSFVESYRQFTRIPAPEPSLFYVKAFIERMIELARHQNPCDTICFHTEISPADLILYADENLIAQVVINLLKNAIQAIGSQPDGRIELRAYCNDMEEIWIEIKNNGPEIPSEIAEHIFIPFFTTKENGSGIGLSISRQIMRLSGGSLTLLREKETTFILKFK
;
A
#
# COMPACT_ATOMS: atom_id res chain seq x y z
N THR A 1 23.91 7.75 -10.53
CA THR A 1 23.94 6.43 -9.89
C THR A 1 24.69 5.43 -10.77
N SER A 2 24.37 5.30 -12.07
CA SER A 2 25.05 4.37 -12.98
C SER A 2 26.59 4.56 -13.02
N LEU A 3 27.08 5.79 -13.01
CA LEU A 3 28.53 6.09 -13.00
C LEU A 3 29.19 5.65 -11.70
N CYS A 4 28.57 5.91 -10.55
CA CYS A 4 29.07 5.47 -9.23
C CYS A 4 29.06 3.95 -9.10
N ASP A 5 28.02 3.28 -9.61
CA ASP A 5 27.93 1.81 -9.59
C ASP A 5 29.00 1.20 -10.52
N THR A 6 29.31 1.84 -11.66
CA THR A 6 30.40 1.44 -12.57
C THR A 6 31.78 1.66 -11.92
N LEU A 7 31.99 2.81 -11.26
CA LEU A 7 33.26 3.09 -10.56
C LEU A 7 33.48 2.17 -9.39
N LEU A 8 32.44 1.79 -8.63
CA LEU A 8 32.52 0.77 -7.58
C LEU A 8 32.94 -0.60 -8.12
N SER A 9 32.39 -1.02 -9.27
CA SER A 9 32.78 -2.30 -9.89
C SER A 9 34.22 -2.32 -10.46
N MET A 10 34.80 -1.14 -10.72
CA MET A 10 36.16 -0.98 -11.23
C MET A 10 37.20 -0.74 -10.13
N SER A 11 36.81 -0.52 -8.88
CA SER A 11 37.66 -0.13 -7.76
C SER A 11 38.09 -1.30 -6.87
N GLU A 12 38.14 -2.53 -7.38
CA GLU A 12 38.49 -3.73 -6.59
C GLU A 12 39.86 -3.69 -5.87
N ASP A 13 40.62 -2.64 -6.05
CA ASP A 13 41.99 -2.59 -5.49
C ASP A 13 42.48 -1.20 -5.00
N LYS A 14 41.61 -0.21 -4.76
CA LYS A 14 42.03 1.12 -4.32
C LYS A 14 41.16 1.72 -3.22
N ASP A 15 41.82 1.97 -2.08
CA ASP A 15 41.41 2.80 -0.95
C ASP A 15 39.96 2.60 -0.45
N GLU A 16 39.79 1.95 0.70
CA GLU A 16 38.52 1.77 1.41
C GLU A 16 37.74 3.10 1.55
N GLU A 17 38.44 4.23 1.69
CA GLU A 17 37.80 5.56 1.78
C GLU A 17 37.11 5.98 0.49
N ILE A 18 37.71 5.73 -0.69
CA ILE A 18 37.10 6.06 -1.99
C ILE A 18 35.91 5.15 -2.24
N SER A 19 36.03 3.87 -1.96
CA SER A 19 34.92 2.91 -2.08
C SER A 19 33.74 3.30 -1.19
N HIS A 20 34.00 3.63 0.06
CA HIS A 20 32.98 4.11 1.00
C HIS A 20 32.35 5.43 0.56
N GLY A 21 33.15 6.37 0.04
CA GLY A 21 32.64 7.63 -0.52
C GLY A 21 31.72 7.42 -1.71
N LEU A 22 32.11 6.56 -2.67
CA LEU A 22 31.28 6.22 -3.85
C LEU A 22 29.99 5.50 -3.44
N GLN A 23 30.06 4.61 -2.46
CA GLN A 23 28.88 3.91 -1.96
C GLN A 23 27.90 4.87 -1.28
N THR A 24 28.39 5.83 -0.51
CA THR A 24 27.59 6.89 0.12
C THR A 24 26.90 7.74 -0.94
N ILE A 25 27.61 8.17 -1.98
CA ILE A 25 27.03 8.96 -3.09
C ILE A 25 25.97 8.15 -3.84
N SER A 26 26.25 6.89 -4.16
CA SER A 26 25.30 5.99 -4.84
C SER A 26 24.02 5.79 -4.01
N THR A 27 24.16 5.49 -2.72
CA THR A 27 23.03 5.28 -1.80
C THR A 27 22.19 6.55 -1.63
N THR A 28 22.85 7.70 -1.42
CA THR A 28 22.17 8.99 -1.29
C THR A 28 21.48 9.38 -2.58
N GLY A 29 22.13 9.16 -3.74
CA GLY A 29 21.54 9.43 -5.05
C GLY A 29 20.31 8.55 -5.34
N LYS A 30 20.37 7.25 -5.01
CA LYS A 30 19.20 6.34 -5.11
C LYS A 30 18.07 6.78 -4.18
N GLY A 31 18.38 7.20 -2.96
CA GLY A 31 17.41 7.75 -2.00
C GLY A 31 16.72 9.00 -2.54
N LEU A 32 17.46 9.94 -3.11
CA LEU A 32 16.94 11.15 -3.73
C LEU A 32 16.02 10.86 -4.93
N LEU A 33 16.41 9.95 -5.80
CA LEU A 33 15.58 9.52 -6.94
C LEU A 33 14.27 8.88 -6.46
N SER A 34 14.34 8.00 -5.46
CA SER A 34 13.16 7.39 -4.85
C SER A 34 12.24 8.45 -4.22
N PHE A 35 12.81 9.44 -3.54
CA PHE A 35 12.04 10.56 -2.98
C PHE A 35 11.34 11.38 -4.07
N VAL A 36 12.04 11.77 -5.13
CA VAL A 36 11.46 12.53 -6.25
C VAL A 36 10.33 11.74 -6.92
N GLU A 37 10.51 10.45 -7.15
CA GLU A 37 9.46 9.61 -7.73
C GLU A 37 8.24 9.51 -6.80
N SER A 38 8.47 9.35 -5.51
CA SER A 38 7.44 9.36 -4.48
C SER A 38 6.67 10.68 -4.44
N TYR A 39 7.39 11.80 -4.52
CA TYR A 39 6.80 13.14 -4.58
C TYR A 39 5.94 13.32 -5.85
N ARG A 40 6.41 12.85 -7.00
CA ARG A 40 5.64 12.89 -8.26
C ARG A 40 4.35 12.08 -8.17
N GLN A 41 4.41 10.88 -7.59
CA GLN A 41 3.22 10.04 -7.38
C GLN A 41 2.21 10.74 -6.46
N PHE A 42 2.68 11.40 -5.40
CA PHE A 42 1.81 12.14 -4.48
C PHE A 42 1.14 13.36 -5.14
N THR A 43 1.85 14.09 -6.00
CA THR A 43 1.35 15.35 -6.61
C THR A 43 0.56 15.14 -7.89
N ARG A 44 0.61 13.97 -8.53
CA ARG A 44 0.05 13.71 -9.85
C ARG A 44 -0.98 12.56 -9.84
N ILE A 45 -1.91 12.58 -8.90
CA ILE A 45 -3.06 11.69 -8.98
C ILE A 45 -3.96 12.22 -10.10
N PRO A 46 -4.27 11.42 -11.15
CA PRO A 46 -5.14 11.86 -12.23
C PRO A 46 -6.56 12.11 -11.72
N ALA A 47 -7.33 12.87 -12.48
CA ALA A 47 -8.75 13.00 -12.23
C ALA A 47 -9.43 11.62 -12.36
N PRO A 48 -10.31 11.21 -11.43
CA PRO A 48 -10.99 9.92 -11.52
C PRO A 48 -11.85 9.81 -12.78
N GLU A 49 -11.79 8.65 -13.44
CA GLU A 49 -12.65 8.25 -14.54
C GLU A 49 -13.56 7.09 -14.08
N PRO A 50 -14.67 7.36 -13.38
CA PRO A 50 -15.48 6.33 -12.74
C PRO A 50 -16.24 5.48 -13.76
N SER A 51 -16.29 4.18 -13.49
CA SER A 51 -17.07 3.17 -14.23
C SER A 51 -17.71 2.17 -13.27
N LEU A 52 -18.69 1.42 -13.74
CA LEU A 52 -19.31 0.37 -12.94
C LEU A 52 -18.50 -0.92 -13.03
N PHE A 53 -18.22 -1.55 -11.89
CA PHE A 53 -17.56 -2.86 -11.85
C PHE A 53 -18.08 -3.71 -10.69
N TYR A 54 -17.97 -5.05 -10.86
CA TYR A 54 -18.33 -6.01 -9.82
C TYR A 54 -17.23 -6.09 -8.77
N VAL A 55 -17.58 -5.81 -7.50
CA VAL A 55 -16.62 -5.81 -6.37
C VAL A 55 -15.99 -7.16 -6.16
N LYS A 56 -16.72 -8.26 -6.36
CA LYS A 56 -16.20 -9.63 -6.20
C LYS A 56 -15.03 -9.90 -7.15
N ALA A 57 -15.25 -9.72 -8.45
CA ALA A 57 -14.21 -9.95 -9.46
C ALA A 57 -12.99 -9.01 -9.27
N PHE A 58 -13.25 -7.78 -8.86
CA PHE A 58 -12.23 -6.81 -8.54
C PHE A 58 -11.35 -7.27 -7.36
N ILE A 59 -11.96 -7.67 -6.22
CA ILE A 59 -11.23 -8.13 -5.04
C ILE A 59 -10.42 -9.39 -5.33
N GLU A 60 -10.99 -10.38 -6.03
CA GLU A 60 -10.29 -11.61 -6.43
C GLU A 60 -9.03 -11.30 -7.23
N ARG A 61 -9.11 -10.38 -8.21
CA ARG A 61 -7.98 -9.92 -9.00
C ARG A 61 -6.93 -9.18 -8.15
N MET A 62 -7.34 -8.35 -7.18
CA MET A 62 -6.41 -7.65 -6.29
C MET A 62 -5.64 -8.62 -5.39
N ILE A 63 -6.28 -9.67 -4.88
CA ILE A 63 -5.63 -10.72 -4.10
C ILE A 63 -4.58 -11.46 -4.95
N GLU A 64 -4.93 -11.83 -6.18
CA GLU A 64 -4.02 -12.49 -7.11
C GLU A 64 -2.77 -11.63 -7.39
N LEU A 65 -2.97 -10.35 -7.70
CA LEU A 65 -1.88 -9.40 -7.90
C LEU A 65 -1.00 -9.24 -6.66
N ALA A 66 -1.61 -9.14 -5.46
CA ALA A 66 -0.88 -9.01 -4.22
C ALA A 66 -0.02 -10.23 -3.91
N ARG A 67 -0.52 -11.44 -4.17
CA ARG A 67 0.24 -12.69 -4.04
C ARG A 67 1.43 -12.74 -4.99
N HIS A 68 1.25 -12.36 -6.25
CA HIS A 68 2.33 -12.32 -7.24
C HIS A 68 3.45 -11.37 -6.87
N GLN A 69 3.12 -10.19 -6.35
CA GLN A 69 4.11 -9.18 -5.98
C GLN A 69 4.82 -9.48 -4.66
N ASN A 70 4.20 -10.26 -3.79
CA ASN A 70 4.72 -10.61 -2.48
C ASN A 70 4.45 -12.11 -2.24
N PRO A 71 5.33 -12.99 -2.73
CA PRO A 71 5.18 -14.42 -2.51
C PRO A 71 5.15 -14.72 -1.00
N CYS A 72 4.00 -15.11 -0.50
CA CYS A 72 3.80 -15.49 0.89
C CYS A 72 2.76 -16.60 0.94
N ASP A 73 3.24 -17.83 0.75
CA ASP A 73 2.42 -19.04 0.73
C ASP A 73 1.77 -19.32 2.10
N THR A 74 2.21 -18.64 3.15
CA THR A 74 1.75 -18.81 4.54
C THR A 74 0.55 -17.95 4.90
N ILE A 75 0.17 -16.93 4.09
CA ILE A 75 -0.93 -16.03 4.40
C ILE A 75 -2.24 -16.55 3.80
N CYS A 76 -3.23 -16.75 4.67
CA CYS A 76 -4.58 -17.13 4.29
C CYS A 76 -5.43 -15.87 3.98
N PHE A 77 -6.07 -15.86 2.80
CA PHE A 77 -6.99 -14.81 2.40
C PHE A 77 -8.43 -15.30 2.52
N HIS A 78 -9.26 -14.55 3.25
CA HIS A 78 -10.69 -14.77 3.35
C HIS A 78 -11.45 -13.61 2.70
N THR A 79 -12.50 -13.93 1.96
CA THR A 79 -13.35 -12.92 1.32
C THR A 79 -14.81 -13.12 1.66
N GLU A 80 -15.51 -12.04 2.02
CA GLU A 80 -16.94 -12.01 2.28
C GLU A 80 -17.56 -10.81 1.56
N ILE A 81 -18.43 -11.05 0.59
CA ILE A 81 -19.04 -10.00 -0.23
C ILE A 81 -20.56 -10.16 -0.22
N SER A 82 -21.26 -9.15 0.24
CA SER A 82 -22.70 -9.15 0.39
C SER A 82 -23.33 -7.82 -0.08
N PRO A 83 -24.23 -7.86 -1.07
CA PRO A 83 -24.65 -9.02 -1.87
C PRO A 83 -23.54 -9.52 -2.82
N ALA A 84 -23.64 -10.76 -3.30
CA ALA A 84 -22.62 -11.37 -4.15
C ALA A 84 -22.42 -10.65 -5.50
N ASP A 85 -23.43 -9.94 -5.97
CA ASP A 85 -23.46 -9.11 -7.18
C ASP A 85 -23.23 -7.62 -6.91
N LEU A 86 -22.61 -7.29 -5.76
CA LEU A 86 -22.30 -5.91 -5.38
C LEU A 86 -21.53 -5.19 -6.48
N ILE A 87 -22.05 -4.04 -6.92
CA ILE A 87 -21.46 -3.20 -7.96
C ILE A 87 -21.01 -1.88 -7.34
N LEU A 88 -19.81 -1.44 -7.68
CA LEU A 88 -19.27 -0.14 -7.27
C LEU A 88 -19.10 0.77 -8.49
N TYR A 89 -19.47 2.05 -8.33
CA TYR A 89 -19.21 3.11 -9.31
C TYR A 89 -18.04 3.95 -8.86
N ALA A 90 -16.86 3.68 -9.41
CA ALA A 90 -15.62 4.39 -9.07
C ALA A 90 -14.59 4.21 -10.21
N ASP A 91 -13.46 4.93 -10.13
CA ASP A 91 -12.31 4.65 -10.98
C ASP A 91 -11.61 3.38 -10.50
N GLU A 92 -11.79 2.29 -11.26
CA GLU A 92 -11.29 0.97 -10.91
C GLU A 92 -9.77 0.94 -10.73
N ASN A 93 -9.01 1.70 -11.53
CA ASN A 93 -7.54 1.74 -11.46
C ASN A 93 -7.06 2.47 -10.20
N LEU A 94 -7.70 3.58 -9.85
CA LEU A 94 -7.38 4.32 -8.64
C LEU A 94 -7.73 3.51 -7.39
N ILE A 95 -8.89 2.84 -7.38
CA ILE A 95 -9.27 1.98 -6.25
C ILE A 95 -8.36 0.75 -6.18
N ALA A 96 -7.93 0.19 -7.31
CA ALA A 96 -6.93 -0.89 -7.34
C ALA A 96 -5.62 -0.46 -6.68
N GLN A 97 -5.14 0.75 -6.96
CA GLN A 97 -3.94 1.30 -6.31
C GLN A 97 -4.09 1.38 -4.78
N VAL A 98 -5.27 1.81 -4.29
CA VAL A 98 -5.57 1.84 -2.85
C VAL A 98 -5.54 0.44 -2.26
N VAL A 99 -6.31 -0.50 -2.83
CA VAL A 99 -6.45 -1.85 -2.30
C VAL A 99 -5.11 -2.60 -2.31
N ILE A 100 -4.34 -2.52 -3.40
CA ILE A 100 -3.00 -3.15 -3.49
C ILE A 100 -2.05 -2.56 -2.44
N ASN A 101 -2.06 -1.25 -2.22
CA ASN A 101 -1.25 -0.63 -1.18
C ASN A 101 -1.61 -1.15 0.22
N LEU A 102 -2.90 -1.28 0.53
CA LEU A 102 -3.37 -1.82 1.81
C LEU A 102 -3.02 -3.29 1.98
N LEU A 103 -3.22 -4.12 0.94
CA LEU A 103 -2.83 -5.54 0.95
C LEU A 103 -1.33 -5.70 1.15
N LYS A 104 -0.51 -4.92 0.44
CA LYS A 104 0.95 -4.91 0.61
C LYS A 104 1.35 -4.54 2.04
N ASN A 105 0.68 -3.56 2.64
CA ASN A 105 0.92 -3.18 4.03
C ASN A 105 0.55 -4.29 5.00
N ALA A 106 -0.57 -4.98 4.79
CA ALA A 106 -1.02 -6.11 5.58
C ALA A 106 -0.05 -7.29 5.48
N ILE A 107 0.35 -7.68 4.27
CA ILE A 107 1.33 -8.76 4.02
C ILE A 107 2.66 -8.45 4.73
N GLN A 108 3.17 -7.21 4.60
CA GLN A 108 4.40 -6.81 5.25
C GLN A 108 4.31 -6.78 6.78
N ALA A 109 3.14 -6.40 7.33
CA ALA A 109 2.90 -6.42 8.77
C ALA A 109 2.86 -7.83 9.34
N ILE A 110 2.26 -8.78 8.63
CA ILE A 110 2.23 -10.20 9.00
C ILE A 110 3.63 -10.82 8.90
N GLY A 111 4.40 -10.48 7.85
CA GLY A 111 5.73 -11.03 7.64
C GLY A 111 5.74 -12.55 7.55
N SER A 112 6.57 -13.21 8.38
CA SER A 112 6.73 -14.67 8.42
C SER A 112 5.85 -15.35 9.47
N GLN A 113 4.82 -14.70 9.97
CA GLN A 113 3.89 -15.27 10.96
C GLN A 113 3.18 -16.52 10.38
N PRO A 114 3.20 -17.67 11.06
CA PRO A 114 2.73 -18.94 10.49
C PRO A 114 1.19 -19.01 10.33
N ASP A 115 0.44 -18.22 11.08
CA ASP A 115 -1.02 -18.11 11.05
C ASP A 115 -1.50 -16.80 10.42
N GLY A 116 -0.70 -16.25 9.49
CA GLY A 116 -1.00 -15.01 8.79
C GLY A 116 -2.37 -15.03 8.10
N ARG A 117 -3.21 -14.02 8.37
CA ARG A 117 -4.56 -13.93 7.82
C ARG A 117 -4.88 -12.51 7.38
N ILE A 118 -5.49 -12.42 6.19
CA ILE A 118 -6.06 -11.18 5.66
C ILE A 118 -7.51 -11.45 5.29
N GLU A 119 -8.42 -10.66 5.83
CA GLU A 119 -9.84 -10.71 5.54
C GLU A 119 -10.25 -9.48 4.73
N LEU A 120 -10.97 -9.71 3.64
CA LEU A 120 -11.58 -8.65 2.83
C LEU A 120 -13.09 -8.82 2.88
N ARG A 121 -13.78 -7.83 3.42
CA ARG A 121 -15.24 -7.78 3.47
C ARG A 121 -15.72 -6.62 2.63
N ALA A 122 -16.77 -6.84 1.84
CA ALA A 122 -17.43 -5.76 1.11
C ALA A 122 -18.94 -5.90 1.24
N TYR A 123 -19.61 -4.81 1.58
CA TYR A 123 -21.04 -4.80 1.80
C TYR A 123 -21.65 -3.42 1.55
N CYS A 124 -22.95 -3.41 1.30
CA CYS A 124 -23.75 -2.20 1.26
C CYS A 124 -24.48 -2.05 2.60
N ASN A 125 -24.40 -0.87 3.22
CA ASN A 125 -25.14 -0.58 4.45
C ASN A 125 -26.56 -0.07 4.15
N ASP A 126 -27.35 0.17 5.20
CA ASP A 126 -28.75 0.64 5.09
C ASP A 126 -28.87 2.05 4.49
N MET A 127 -27.78 2.78 4.36
CA MET A 127 -27.73 4.11 3.72
C MET A 127 -27.27 4.06 2.26
N GLU A 128 -27.21 2.85 1.67
CA GLU A 128 -26.70 2.59 0.32
C GLU A 128 -25.23 2.95 0.13
N GLU A 129 -24.45 3.07 1.22
CA GLU A 129 -23.01 3.25 1.15
C GLU A 129 -22.31 1.90 1.00
N ILE A 130 -21.35 1.82 0.10
CA ILE A 130 -20.51 0.62 -0.07
C ILE A 130 -19.28 0.75 0.81
N TRP A 131 -19.04 -0.28 1.62
CA TRP A 131 -17.87 -0.38 2.48
C TRP A 131 -17.01 -1.55 2.04
N ILE A 132 -15.70 -1.33 1.97
CA ILE A 132 -14.71 -2.38 1.77
C ILE A 132 -13.76 -2.34 2.96
N GLU A 133 -13.71 -3.43 3.71
CA GLU A 133 -12.83 -3.60 4.87
C GLU A 133 -11.68 -4.51 4.50
N ILE A 134 -10.47 -4.13 4.88
CA ILE A 134 -9.26 -4.93 4.75
C ILE A 134 -8.67 -5.08 6.14
N LYS A 135 -8.73 -6.28 6.67
CA LYS A 135 -8.33 -6.61 8.03
C LYS A 135 -7.19 -7.61 8.01
N ASN A 136 -6.22 -7.44 8.91
CA ASN A 136 -5.12 -8.38 9.06
C ASN A 136 -4.78 -8.64 10.53
N ASN A 137 -4.27 -9.84 10.81
CA ASN A 137 -3.84 -10.28 12.14
C ASN A 137 -2.35 -10.03 12.42
N GLY A 138 -1.69 -9.16 11.66
CA GLY A 138 -0.34 -8.69 11.99
C GLY A 138 -0.33 -7.84 13.27
N PRO A 139 0.86 -7.39 13.70
CA PRO A 139 1.00 -6.54 14.89
C PRO A 139 0.09 -5.31 14.84
N GLU A 140 -0.47 -4.96 15.98
CA GLU A 140 -1.28 -3.75 16.14
C GLU A 140 -0.45 -2.49 15.87
N ILE A 141 -1.08 -1.49 15.24
CA ILE A 141 -0.46 -0.18 15.05
C ILE A 141 -0.56 0.60 16.36
N PRO A 142 0.58 0.95 17.01
CA PRO A 142 0.57 1.72 18.24
C PRO A 142 -0.18 3.03 18.12
N SER A 143 -0.81 3.48 19.21
CA SER A 143 -1.64 4.68 19.22
C SER A 143 -0.90 5.92 18.74
N GLU A 144 0.34 6.08 19.17
CA GLU A 144 1.20 7.21 18.80
C GLU A 144 1.49 7.24 17.28
N ILE A 145 1.59 6.07 16.67
CA ILE A 145 1.86 5.93 15.23
C ILE A 145 0.58 6.10 14.42
N ALA A 146 -0.54 5.57 14.91
CA ALA A 146 -1.81 5.55 14.19
C ALA A 146 -2.33 6.96 13.82
N GLU A 147 -2.01 7.97 14.58
CA GLU A 147 -2.37 9.36 14.28
C GLU A 147 -1.58 9.94 13.10
N HIS A 148 -0.41 9.36 12.82
CA HIS A 148 0.54 9.86 11.84
C HIS A 148 0.59 9.05 10.54
N ILE A 149 -0.01 7.85 10.48
CA ILE A 149 0.12 6.94 9.32
C ILE A 149 -0.35 7.53 7.99
N PHE A 150 -1.22 8.54 8.02
CA PHE A 150 -1.72 9.22 6.82
C PHE A 150 -0.94 10.51 6.49
N ILE A 151 0.07 10.87 7.29
CA ILE A 151 0.94 12.02 7.01
C ILE A 151 1.92 11.60 5.90
N PRO A 152 2.04 12.37 4.80
CA PRO A 152 3.00 12.06 3.75
C PRO A 152 4.43 11.95 4.29
N PHE A 153 5.17 10.95 3.78
CA PHE A 153 6.57 10.65 4.14
C PHE A 153 6.76 10.10 5.56
N PHE A 154 5.70 9.93 6.34
CA PHE A 154 5.77 9.24 7.61
C PHE A 154 5.87 7.73 7.39
N THR A 155 6.90 7.10 7.92
CA THR A 155 7.12 5.65 7.84
C THR A 155 7.91 5.13 9.03
N THR A 156 7.57 3.94 9.48
CA THR A 156 8.35 3.17 10.48
C THR A 156 9.19 2.05 9.82
N LYS A 157 9.12 1.94 8.48
CA LYS A 157 9.81 0.91 7.70
C LYS A 157 11.11 1.48 7.12
N GLU A 158 12.22 0.76 7.23
CA GLU A 158 13.54 1.18 6.72
C GLU A 158 13.53 1.53 5.21
N ASN A 159 12.79 0.75 4.41
CA ASN A 159 12.68 0.96 2.95
C ASN A 159 11.30 1.50 2.53
N GLY A 160 10.55 2.09 3.44
CA GLY A 160 9.23 2.63 3.17
C GLY A 160 9.30 4.07 2.66
N SER A 161 8.61 4.41 1.57
CA SER A 161 8.49 5.80 1.10
C SER A 161 7.61 6.68 1.99
N GLY A 162 6.77 6.08 2.84
CA GLY A 162 5.82 6.81 3.70
C GLY A 162 4.69 7.53 2.96
N ILE A 163 4.51 7.28 1.66
CA ILE A 163 3.47 7.97 0.87
C ILE A 163 2.25 7.10 0.56
N GLY A 164 2.35 5.78 0.68
CA GLY A 164 1.30 4.86 0.24
C GLY A 164 -0.06 5.17 0.88
N LEU A 165 -0.13 5.26 2.20
CA LEU A 165 -1.39 5.54 2.91
C LEU A 165 -1.91 6.96 2.67
N SER A 166 -1.03 7.96 2.54
CA SER A 166 -1.43 9.34 2.23
C SER A 166 -2.00 9.45 0.81
N ILE A 167 -1.39 8.80 -0.18
CA ILE A 167 -1.94 8.68 -1.55
C ILE A 167 -3.29 7.95 -1.53
N SER A 168 -3.37 6.82 -0.84
CA SER A 168 -4.63 6.06 -0.72
C SER A 168 -5.76 6.92 -0.16
N ARG A 169 -5.48 7.70 0.90
CA ARG A 169 -6.46 8.62 1.48
C ARG A 169 -6.87 9.74 0.52
N GLN A 170 -5.93 10.24 -0.27
CA GLN A 170 -6.21 11.28 -1.26
C GLN A 170 -7.03 10.74 -2.43
N ILE A 171 -6.72 9.54 -2.94
CA ILE A 171 -7.52 8.86 -3.96
C ILE A 171 -8.97 8.67 -3.47
N MET A 172 -9.16 8.15 -2.27
CA MET A 172 -10.49 7.97 -1.70
C MET A 172 -11.27 9.29 -1.61
N ARG A 173 -10.62 10.38 -1.21
CA ARG A 173 -11.25 11.72 -1.20
C ARG A 173 -11.65 12.20 -2.59
N LEU A 174 -10.78 12.02 -3.59
CA LEU A 174 -11.08 12.39 -4.98
C LEU A 174 -12.22 11.55 -5.57
N SER A 175 -12.37 10.30 -5.11
CA SER A 175 -13.47 9.40 -5.46
C SER A 175 -14.75 9.64 -4.66
N GLY A 176 -14.84 10.73 -3.87
CA GLY A 176 -16.01 11.05 -3.05
C GLY A 176 -16.17 10.19 -1.79
N GLY A 177 -15.20 9.34 -1.48
CA GLY A 177 -15.21 8.43 -0.35
C GLY A 177 -14.26 8.81 0.79
N SER A 178 -13.99 7.86 1.67
CA SER A 178 -13.03 8.02 2.77
C SER A 178 -12.25 6.74 3.05
N LEU A 179 -11.04 6.90 3.60
CA LEU A 179 -10.21 5.83 4.13
C LEU A 179 -9.96 6.09 5.61
N THR A 180 -10.29 5.12 6.45
CA THR A 180 -10.13 5.19 7.91
C THR A 180 -9.43 3.94 8.44
N LEU A 181 -8.73 4.08 9.57
CA LEU A 181 -8.20 2.98 10.35
C LEU A 181 -9.14 2.74 11.53
N LEU A 182 -9.66 1.52 11.66
CA LEU A 182 -10.37 1.07 12.84
C LEU A 182 -9.37 0.42 13.79
N ARG A 183 -9.35 0.88 15.03
CA ARG A 183 -8.48 0.38 16.10
C ARG A 183 -9.25 -0.63 16.94
N GLU A 184 -9.08 -1.88 16.63
CA GLU A 184 -9.54 -3.01 17.42
C GLU A 184 -8.34 -3.93 17.67
N LYS A 185 -8.57 -5.15 18.13
CA LYS A 185 -7.52 -6.17 18.36
C LYS A 185 -6.69 -6.49 17.11
N GLU A 186 -7.21 -6.19 15.92
CA GLU A 186 -6.57 -6.41 14.63
C GLU A 186 -6.64 -5.14 13.79
N THR A 187 -5.63 -4.91 12.97
CA THR A 187 -5.56 -3.73 12.10
C THR A 187 -6.60 -3.85 10.99
N THR A 188 -7.55 -2.91 10.92
CA THR A 188 -8.59 -2.88 9.90
C THR A 188 -8.64 -1.52 9.21
N PHE A 189 -8.44 -1.51 7.90
CA PHE A 189 -8.67 -0.34 7.05
C PHE A 189 -10.05 -0.42 6.43
N ILE A 190 -10.78 0.69 6.45
CA ILE A 190 -12.15 0.79 5.91
C ILE A 190 -12.17 1.84 4.81
N LEU A 191 -12.54 1.41 3.61
CA LEU A 191 -12.87 2.26 2.46
C LEU A 191 -14.39 2.42 2.43
N LYS A 192 -14.85 3.67 2.43
CA LYS A 192 -16.28 4.00 2.34
C LYS A 192 -16.54 4.76 1.06
N PHE A 193 -17.56 4.34 0.33
CA PHE A 193 -18.05 4.97 -0.90
C PHE A 193 -19.51 5.39 -0.69
N LYS A 194 -19.84 6.58 -1.21
CA LYS A 194 -21.20 7.13 -1.16
C LYS A 194 -21.92 6.85 -2.46
#